data_ab2da2c0330ac4d7159b4fe62d294d79
#
_entry.id   ab2da2c0330ac4d7159b4fe62d294d79
#
_cell.length_a   1.000
_cell.length_b   1.000
_cell.length_c   1.000
_cell.angle_alpha   90.00
_cell.angle_beta   90.00
_cell.angle_gamma   90.00
#
_symmetry.space_group_name_H-M   'P 1'
#
loop_
_entity.id
_entity.type
_entity.pdbx_description
1 polymer ?
#
loop_
_entity_poly.entity_id
_entity_poly.type
_entity_poly.pdbx_seq_one_letter_code
_entity_poly.pdbx_strand_id
1 'polypeptide(L)'
;MKKVLVFIDWYLPAYKAGGPISSVSNMIELLLDDISFFIVTGNRDLNSDEPLIGVESNIWQKVKNANVIYLDKKSQNLKFLKKIVDEIQPDKIYLNGIFSSFFSIFICYFFKNKIKIIINPRGMFGPKALSIKSLKKSIFIKLVNFFSFYKGIHWHVSNENELKELYNNIKGVDNISILPNLPRDVAFFKKVKQKENELKLVSVCRVNEIKNLEFILKLLKDLSIKCSYKVIGFIEDENYYNKLKLLVQSMPENINIEFTGLLPKITIDSELKKADLFISSSLNENYGHSIVESLAAGVPVLISDHCPWMGLEDSNAGFRLPLDRNKFKEKLLFFHTMTELLYSKYNLGSRSYFDKFISSEIHKNNYINLFSN
;
A
#
# COMPACT_ATOMS: atom_id res chain seq x y z
N MET A 1 -14.56 -10.48 -22.85
CA MET A 1 -13.87 -9.94 -21.66
C MET A 1 -14.61 -10.37 -20.40
N LYS A 2 -13.94 -10.97 -19.42
CA LYS A 2 -14.57 -11.34 -18.16
C LYS A 2 -14.95 -10.08 -17.36
N LYS A 3 -16.12 -10.13 -16.73
CA LYS A 3 -16.61 -9.04 -15.89
C LYS A 3 -16.34 -9.34 -14.42
N VAL A 4 -15.59 -8.48 -13.73
CA VAL A 4 -15.27 -8.63 -12.32
C VAL A 4 -15.89 -7.47 -11.52
N LEU A 5 -16.75 -7.82 -10.57
CA LEU A 5 -17.37 -6.87 -9.66
C LEU A 5 -16.53 -6.76 -8.38
N VAL A 6 -15.90 -5.62 -8.19
CA VAL A 6 -14.96 -5.36 -7.09
C VAL A 6 -15.66 -4.62 -5.97
N PHE A 7 -15.58 -5.13 -4.74
CA PHE A 7 -16.06 -4.44 -3.55
C PHE A 7 -14.87 -3.99 -2.70
N ILE A 8 -14.88 -2.73 -2.36
CA ILE A 8 -13.86 -2.09 -1.53
C ILE A 8 -14.50 -0.95 -0.72
N ASP A 9 -14.12 -0.78 0.55
CA ASP A 9 -14.71 0.25 1.40
C ASP A 9 -14.46 1.67 0.88
N TRP A 10 -13.24 1.93 0.36
CA TRP A 10 -12.80 3.24 -0.13
C TRP A 10 -12.09 3.09 -1.47
N TYR A 11 -12.44 3.93 -2.44
CA TYR A 11 -11.78 3.99 -3.75
C TYR A 11 -11.58 5.42 -4.20
N LEU A 12 -10.73 5.64 -5.20
CA LEU A 12 -10.46 6.98 -5.74
C LEU A 12 -11.75 7.79 -5.95
N PRO A 13 -11.82 9.09 -5.59
CA PRO A 13 -10.74 9.96 -5.15
C PRO A 13 -10.40 9.86 -3.66
N ALA A 14 -11.02 8.95 -2.88
CA ALA A 14 -10.60 8.66 -1.51
C ALA A 14 -9.12 8.25 -1.49
N TYR A 15 -8.39 8.63 -0.45
CA TYR A 15 -6.95 8.42 -0.36
C TYR A 15 -6.47 7.97 1.02
N LYS A 16 -7.25 8.23 2.08
CA LYS A 16 -6.82 7.99 3.48
C LYS A 16 -6.57 6.51 3.79
N ALA A 17 -7.29 5.61 3.13
CA ALA A 17 -7.06 4.17 3.29
C ALA A 17 -5.77 3.65 2.63
N GLY A 18 -5.14 4.44 1.75
CA GLY A 18 -3.79 4.19 1.23
C GLY A 18 -3.63 2.94 0.37
N GLY A 19 -2.84 1.98 0.85
CA GLY A 19 -2.39 0.79 0.09
C GLY A 19 -3.47 0.01 -0.66
N PRO A 20 -4.62 -0.36 -0.06
CA PRO A 20 -5.69 -1.07 -0.76
C PRO A 20 -6.23 -0.34 -2.00
N ILE A 21 -6.40 0.99 -1.90
CA ILE A 21 -6.86 1.82 -3.03
C ILE A 21 -5.83 1.77 -4.17
N SER A 22 -4.55 1.96 -3.85
CA SER A 22 -3.46 1.91 -4.83
C SER A 22 -3.36 0.53 -5.48
N SER A 23 -3.41 -0.55 -4.70
CA SER A 23 -3.33 -1.93 -5.21
C SER A 23 -4.46 -2.24 -6.19
N VAL A 24 -5.71 -1.86 -5.88
CA VAL A 24 -6.86 -2.09 -6.77
C VAL A 24 -6.75 -1.22 -8.02
N SER A 25 -6.39 0.07 -7.87
CA SER A 25 -6.22 0.97 -9.01
C SER A 25 -5.13 0.47 -9.99
N ASN A 26 -3.98 0.02 -9.45
CA ASN A 26 -2.88 -0.49 -10.27
C ASN A 26 -3.23 -1.82 -10.96
N MET A 27 -3.97 -2.70 -10.27
CA MET A 27 -4.48 -3.94 -10.86
C MET A 27 -5.40 -3.67 -12.05
N ILE A 28 -6.30 -2.72 -11.92
CA ILE A 28 -7.22 -2.35 -13.01
C ILE A 28 -6.46 -1.75 -14.18
N GLU A 29 -5.50 -0.89 -13.92
CA GLU A 29 -4.63 -0.28 -14.95
C GLU A 29 -3.88 -1.34 -15.76
N LEU A 30 -3.29 -2.33 -15.08
CA LEU A 30 -2.54 -3.41 -15.72
C LEU A 30 -3.41 -4.31 -16.60
N LEU A 31 -4.67 -4.56 -16.19
CA LEU A 31 -5.55 -5.56 -16.77
C LEU A 31 -6.69 -4.96 -17.62
N LEU A 32 -6.64 -3.66 -17.93
CA LEU A 32 -7.74 -2.94 -18.56
C LEU A 32 -8.16 -3.52 -19.93
N ASP A 33 -7.20 -4.11 -20.67
CA ASP A 33 -7.42 -4.72 -21.98
C ASP A 33 -7.90 -6.19 -21.90
N ASP A 34 -7.78 -6.81 -20.72
CA ASP A 34 -8.05 -8.23 -20.50
C ASP A 34 -9.34 -8.48 -19.70
N ILE A 35 -9.65 -7.59 -18.72
CA ILE A 35 -10.74 -7.75 -17.75
C ILE A 35 -11.56 -6.46 -17.65
N SER A 36 -12.90 -6.59 -17.63
CA SER A 36 -13.81 -5.48 -17.37
C SER A 36 -14.11 -5.37 -15.88
N PHE A 37 -13.60 -4.31 -15.23
CA PHE A 37 -13.79 -4.07 -13.80
C PHE A 37 -14.92 -3.08 -13.53
N PHE A 38 -15.79 -3.46 -12.58
CA PHE A 38 -16.86 -2.64 -12.04
C PHE A 38 -16.64 -2.53 -10.52
N ILE A 39 -16.53 -1.31 -9.99
CA ILE A 39 -16.18 -1.09 -8.59
C ILE A 39 -17.40 -0.58 -7.83
N VAL A 40 -17.68 -1.20 -6.70
CA VAL A 40 -18.68 -0.77 -5.72
C VAL A 40 -17.97 -0.33 -4.46
N THR A 41 -18.15 0.93 -4.06
CA THR A 41 -17.44 1.54 -2.93
C THR A 41 -18.35 2.49 -2.16
N GLY A 42 -17.93 2.93 -0.97
CA GLY A 42 -18.61 3.97 -0.22
C GLY A 42 -18.37 5.37 -0.81
N ASN A 43 -19.32 6.27 -0.60
CA ASN A 43 -19.22 7.66 -1.06
C ASN A 43 -18.44 8.59 -0.12
N ARG A 44 -17.69 8.04 0.86
CA ARG A 44 -16.92 8.79 1.87
C ARG A 44 -15.52 8.26 1.99
N ASP A 45 -14.59 9.09 2.45
CA ASP A 45 -13.24 8.63 2.78
C ASP A 45 -13.18 8.06 4.21
N LEU A 46 -12.08 7.40 4.53
CA LEU A 46 -11.81 6.83 5.84
C LEU A 46 -11.89 7.92 6.92
N ASN A 47 -12.67 7.66 7.98
CA ASN A 47 -12.91 8.60 9.09
C ASN A 47 -13.44 9.97 8.63
N SER A 48 -14.24 10.00 7.57
CA SER A 48 -14.93 11.19 7.11
C SER A 48 -16.45 10.96 7.16
N ASP A 49 -17.17 11.94 7.67
CA ASP A 49 -18.64 11.96 7.63
C ASP A 49 -19.19 12.66 6.40
N GLU A 50 -18.33 13.41 5.69
CA GLU A 50 -18.71 14.12 4.47
C GLU A 50 -18.53 13.24 3.23
N PRO A 51 -19.43 13.36 2.24
CA PRO A 51 -19.27 12.74 0.93
C PRO A 51 -18.00 13.24 0.21
N LEU A 52 -17.45 12.38 -0.66
CA LEU A 52 -16.32 12.73 -1.51
C LEU A 52 -16.71 13.86 -2.49
N ILE A 53 -15.85 14.86 -2.61
CA ILE A 53 -16.05 15.99 -3.52
C ILE A 53 -15.94 15.51 -4.97
N GLY A 54 -16.85 15.96 -5.84
CA GLY A 54 -16.86 15.61 -7.25
C GLY A 54 -17.35 14.19 -7.57
N VAL A 55 -18.01 13.55 -6.59
CA VAL A 55 -18.56 12.20 -6.72
C VAL A 55 -20.10 12.24 -6.60
N GLU A 56 -20.79 11.65 -7.58
CA GLU A 56 -22.24 11.43 -7.51
C GLU A 56 -22.53 10.07 -6.91
N SER A 57 -23.45 10.04 -5.92
CA SER A 57 -23.82 8.80 -5.26
C SER A 57 -24.83 7.97 -6.06
N ASN A 58 -24.66 6.64 -6.03
CA ASN A 58 -25.61 5.65 -6.56
C ASN A 58 -25.73 5.65 -8.11
N ILE A 59 -24.78 6.28 -8.80
CA ILE A 59 -24.71 6.35 -10.25
C ILE A 59 -23.34 5.85 -10.71
N TRP A 60 -23.32 5.07 -11.81
CA TRP A 60 -22.05 4.63 -12.42
C TRP A 60 -21.31 5.82 -13.04
N GLN A 61 -20.05 5.95 -12.67
CA GLN A 61 -19.15 7.00 -13.15
C GLN A 61 -17.85 6.37 -13.64
N LYS A 62 -17.23 6.99 -14.63
CA LYS A 62 -15.90 6.57 -15.07
C LYS A 62 -14.83 7.28 -14.27
N VAL A 63 -14.02 6.54 -13.53
CA VAL A 63 -12.88 7.05 -12.75
C VAL A 63 -11.63 6.40 -13.27
N LYS A 64 -10.79 7.17 -13.97
CA LYS A 64 -9.70 6.63 -14.78
C LYS A 64 -10.24 5.56 -15.77
N ASN A 65 -9.75 4.32 -15.66
CA ASN A 65 -10.12 3.20 -16.54
C ASN A 65 -11.18 2.25 -15.93
N ALA A 66 -11.76 2.60 -14.78
CA ALA A 66 -12.76 1.80 -14.09
C ALA A 66 -14.17 2.42 -14.15
N ASN A 67 -15.20 1.59 -14.20
CA ASN A 67 -16.57 1.99 -13.90
C ASN A 67 -16.78 1.87 -12.38
N VAL A 68 -17.14 2.97 -11.72
CA VAL A 68 -17.25 3.04 -10.25
C VAL A 68 -18.64 3.53 -9.86
N ILE A 69 -19.25 2.87 -8.89
CA ILE A 69 -20.47 3.35 -8.23
C ILE A 69 -20.18 3.59 -6.74
N TYR A 70 -20.53 4.79 -6.27
CA TYR A 70 -20.31 5.20 -4.88
C TYR A 70 -21.63 5.13 -4.13
N LEU A 71 -21.71 4.22 -3.16
CA LEU A 71 -22.94 4.01 -2.42
C LEU A 71 -23.00 4.94 -1.20
N ASP A 72 -24.09 5.67 -1.09
CA ASP A 72 -24.45 6.28 0.20
C ASP A 72 -24.89 5.20 1.21
N LYS A 73 -25.00 5.56 2.51
CA LYS A 73 -25.37 4.60 3.55
C LYS A 73 -26.75 3.99 3.35
N LYS A 74 -27.70 4.72 2.74
CA LYS A 74 -29.07 4.25 2.50
C LYS A 74 -29.11 3.18 1.41
N SER A 75 -28.26 3.31 0.42
CA SER A 75 -28.15 2.38 -0.72
C SER A 75 -27.29 1.15 -0.41
N GLN A 76 -26.62 1.11 0.74
CA GLN A 76 -25.91 -0.08 1.21
C GLN A 76 -26.91 -1.13 1.73
N ASN A 77 -27.67 -1.75 0.82
CA ASN A 77 -28.70 -2.75 1.13
C ASN A 77 -28.77 -3.82 0.03
N LEU A 78 -29.44 -4.95 0.35
CA LEU A 78 -29.54 -6.10 -0.55
C LEU A 78 -30.29 -5.80 -1.86
N LYS A 79 -31.34 -4.95 -1.80
CA LYS A 79 -32.12 -4.60 -2.99
C LYS A 79 -31.26 -3.89 -4.02
N PHE A 80 -30.44 -2.93 -3.58
CA PHE A 80 -29.55 -2.19 -4.47
C PHE A 80 -28.41 -3.07 -5.01
N LEU A 81 -27.84 -3.95 -4.15
CA LEU A 81 -26.81 -4.90 -4.58
C LEU A 81 -27.32 -5.90 -5.62
N LYS A 82 -28.54 -6.44 -5.44
CA LYS A 82 -29.15 -7.31 -6.45
C LYS A 82 -29.31 -6.58 -7.77
N LYS A 83 -29.78 -5.32 -7.77
CA LYS A 83 -29.88 -4.50 -8.98
C LYS A 83 -28.52 -4.37 -9.69
N ILE A 84 -27.44 -4.08 -8.94
CA ILE A 84 -26.08 -3.98 -9.49
C ILE A 84 -25.65 -5.33 -10.12
N VAL A 85 -25.83 -6.43 -9.39
CA VAL A 85 -25.43 -7.76 -9.87
C VAL A 85 -26.24 -8.16 -11.11
N ASP A 86 -27.54 -7.90 -11.12
CA ASP A 86 -28.43 -8.20 -12.25
C ASP A 86 -28.10 -7.34 -13.48
N GLU A 87 -27.70 -6.10 -13.28
CA GLU A 87 -27.28 -5.19 -14.36
C GLU A 87 -25.93 -5.59 -14.96
N ILE A 88 -24.93 -5.88 -14.12
CA ILE A 88 -23.56 -6.16 -14.57
C ILE A 88 -23.40 -7.61 -15.04
N GLN A 89 -24.11 -8.57 -14.40
CA GLN A 89 -23.94 -10.02 -14.61
C GLN A 89 -22.46 -10.43 -14.50
N PRO A 90 -21.83 -10.24 -13.30
CA PRO A 90 -20.40 -10.48 -13.15
C PRO A 90 -20.06 -11.97 -13.18
N ASP A 91 -18.95 -12.32 -13.85
CA ASP A 91 -18.39 -13.67 -13.82
C ASP A 91 -17.80 -13.98 -12.41
N LYS A 92 -17.23 -12.97 -11.75
CA LYS A 92 -16.62 -13.08 -10.41
C LYS A 92 -16.86 -11.84 -9.57
N ILE A 93 -16.84 -12.05 -8.27
CA ILE A 93 -16.81 -10.99 -7.26
C ILE A 93 -15.42 -10.98 -6.61
N TYR A 94 -14.81 -9.81 -6.50
CA TYR A 94 -13.52 -9.61 -5.84
C TYR A 94 -13.68 -8.69 -4.63
N LEU A 95 -13.41 -9.21 -3.44
CA LEU A 95 -13.57 -8.51 -2.17
C LEU A 95 -12.22 -8.07 -1.61
N ASN A 96 -12.13 -6.80 -1.21
CA ASN A 96 -10.93 -6.24 -0.59
C ASN A 96 -11.14 -6.04 0.91
N GLY A 97 -10.53 -6.92 1.70
CA GLY A 97 -10.70 -6.99 3.14
C GLY A 97 -11.78 -7.98 3.56
N ILE A 98 -11.77 -8.34 4.85
CA ILE A 98 -12.65 -9.38 5.42
C ILE A 98 -13.55 -8.88 6.54
N PHE A 99 -13.21 -7.75 7.18
CA PHE A 99 -13.95 -7.24 8.34
C PHE A 99 -15.00 -6.18 8.00
N SER A 100 -15.10 -5.78 6.71
CA SER A 100 -16.16 -4.89 6.28
C SER A 100 -17.51 -5.60 6.35
N SER A 101 -18.42 -5.05 7.15
CA SER A 101 -19.74 -5.66 7.34
C SER A 101 -20.52 -5.68 6.02
N PHE A 102 -20.52 -4.58 5.26
CA PHE A 102 -21.28 -4.47 4.01
C PHE A 102 -20.46 -4.92 2.81
N PHE A 103 -19.26 -4.38 2.58
CA PHE A 103 -18.47 -4.62 1.36
C PHE A 103 -17.73 -5.98 1.34
N SER A 104 -17.84 -6.80 2.42
CA SER A 104 -17.25 -8.13 2.46
C SER A 104 -18.22 -9.18 3.00
N ILE A 105 -18.58 -9.12 4.30
CA ILE A 105 -19.35 -10.18 4.98
C ILE A 105 -20.74 -10.33 4.35
N PHE A 106 -21.43 -9.23 4.14
CA PHE A 106 -22.77 -9.21 3.56
C PHE A 106 -22.76 -9.76 2.12
N ILE A 107 -21.76 -9.37 1.31
CA ILE A 107 -21.59 -9.87 -0.05
C ILE A 107 -21.35 -11.38 -0.06
N CYS A 108 -20.43 -11.88 0.77
CA CYS A 108 -20.19 -13.31 0.93
C CYS A 108 -21.47 -14.07 1.30
N TYR A 109 -22.22 -13.58 2.25
CA TYR A 109 -23.44 -14.25 2.73
C TYR A 109 -24.47 -14.46 1.62
N PHE A 110 -24.72 -13.44 0.78
CA PHE A 110 -25.79 -13.49 -0.21
C PHE A 110 -25.35 -14.06 -1.56
N PHE A 111 -24.08 -14.02 -1.92
CA PHE A 111 -23.63 -14.32 -3.29
C PHE A 111 -22.65 -15.49 -3.42
N LYS A 112 -22.01 -15.99 -2.36
CA LYS A 112 -20.99 -17.05 -2.46
C LYS A 112 -21.46 -18.35 -3.11
N ASN A 113 -22.74 -18.67 -3.01
CA ASN A 113 -23.32 -19.86 -3.63
C ASN A 113 -23.84 -19.64 -5.06
N LYS A 114 -23.75 -18.40 -5.59
CA LYS A 114 -24.27 -18.00 -6.88
C LYS A 114 -23.17 -17.53 -7.85
N ILE A 115 -22.15 -16.88 -7.33
CA ILE A 115 -21.08 -16.28 -8.10
C ILE A 115 -19.76 -16.63 -7.42
N LYS A 116 -18.73 -16.97 -8.19
CA LYS A 116 -17.38 -17.24 -7.64
C LYS A 116 -16.85 -15.98 -6.93
N ILE A 117 -16.48 -16.12 -5.67
CA ILE A 117 -15.94 -15.02 -4.86
C ILE A 117 -14.45 -15.23 -4.62
N ILE A 118 -13.68 -14.19 -4.85
CA ILE A 118 -12.27 -14.09 -4.49
C ILE A 118 -12.13 -13.06 -3.36
N ILE A 119 -11.44 -13.38 -2.28
CA ILE A 119 -11.18 -12.46 -1.17
C ILE A 119 -9.69 -12.20 -1.05
N ASN A 120 -9.30 -10.92 -1.01
CA ASN A 120 -7.98 -10.51 -0.58
C ASN A 120 -8.05 -9.91 0.82
N PRO A 121 -7.43 -10.53 1.85
CA PRO A 121 -7.49 -10.05 3.22
C PRO A 121 -6.70 -8.77 3.48
N ARG A 122 -5.79 -8.38 2.59
CA ARG A 122 -5.00 -7.13 2.69
C ARG A 122 -4.26 -6.95 4.01
N GLY A 123 -3.64 -8.03 4.53
CA GLY A 123 -2.88 -8.00 5.79
C GLY A 123 -3.76 -7.86 7.05
N MET A 124 -5.08 -8.06 6.94
CA MET A 124 -6.00 -7.87 8.08
C MET A 124 -5.89 -8.96 9.15
N PHE A 125 -5.21 -10.07 8.86
CA PHE A 125 -4.91 -11.13 9.83
C PHE A 125 -3.57 -10.94 10.57
N GLY A 126 -2.79 -9.93 10.22
CA GLY A 126 -1.55 -9.60 10.91
C GLY A 126 -1.77 -9.25 12.39
N PRO A 127 -0.81 -9.56 13.28
CA PRO A 127 -0.95 -9.39 14.73
C PRO A 127 -1.38 -7.96 15.14
N LYS A 128 -0.79 -6.93 14.54
CA LYS A 128 -1.18 -5.54 14.80
C LYS A 128 -2.58 -5.21 14.28
N ALA A 129 -2.95 -5.73 13.11
CA ALA A 129 -4.29 -5.52 12.58
C ALA A 129 -5.34 -6.20 13.47
N LEU A 130 -5.06 -7.38 13.99
CA LEU A 130 -5.97 -8.11 14.89
C LEU A 130 -6.05 -7.47 16.28
N SER A 131 -5.03 -6.79 16.77
CA SER A 131 -5.05 -6.12 18.09
C SER A 131 -6.04 -4.95 18.13
N ILE A 132 -6.30 -4.29 17.00
CA ILE A 132 -7.30 -3.22 16.90
C ILE A 132 -8.70 -3.84 16.94
N LYS A 133 -9.51 -3.47 17.95
CA LYS A 133 -10.86 -4.05 18.21
C LYS A 133 -10.79 -5.59 18.37
N SER A 134 -9.77 -6.09 19.06
CA SER A 134 -9.38 -7.49 19.14
C SER A 134 -10.53 -8.43 19.55
N LEU A 135 -11.33 -8.05 20.55
CA LEU A 135 -12.46 -8.86 21.03
C LEU A 135 -13.49 -9.10 19.92
N LYS A 136 -13.89 -8.04 19.19
CA LYS A 136 -14.88 -8.16 18.10
C LYS A 136 -14.36 -9.05 16.97
N LYS A 137 -13.09 -8.89 16.59
CA LYS A 137 -12.46 -9.71 15.54
C LYS A 137 -12.28 -11.15 15.97
N SER A 138 -11.89 -11.40 17.21
CA SER A 138 -11.75 -12.77 17.75
C SER A 138 -13.09 -13.51 17.73
N ILE A 139 -14.17 -12.87 18.20
CA ILE A 139 -15.54 -13.45 18.17
C ILE A 139 -15.93 -13.72 16.71
N PHE A 140 -15.74 -12.77 15.81
CA PHE A 140 -16.04 -12.95 14.39
C PHE A 140 -15.30 -14.14 13.80
N ILE A 141 -13.99 -14.26 14.01
CA ILE A 141 -13.16 -15.39 13.51
C ILE A 141 -13.66 -16.72 14.06
N LYS A 142 -14.01 -16.78 15.34
CA LYS A 142 -14.60 -18.01 15.94
C LYS A 142 -15.92 -18.39 15.27
N LEU A 143 -16.80 -17.44 15.04
CA LEU A 143 -18.10 -17.68 14.40
C LEU A 143 -17.96 -18.13 12.94
N VAL A 144 -17.15 -17.45 12.15
CA VAL A 144 -16.95 -17.82 10.73
C VAL A 144 -16.30 -19.20 10.58
N ASN A 145 -15.43 -19.58 11.51
CA ASN A 145 -14.83 -20.93 11.55
C ASN A 145 -15.83 -21.98 12.01
N PHE A 146 -16.67 -21.69 13.01
CA PHE A 146 -17.70 -22.61 13.50
C PHE A 146 -18.72 -22.93 12.41
N PHE A 147 -19.16 -21.92 11.66
CA PHE A 147 -20.13 -22.10 10.57
C PHE A 147 -19.50 -22.46 9.22
N SER A 148 -18.18 -22.63 9.15
CA SER A 148 -17.46 -22.83 7.89
C SER A 148 -17.85 -21.77 6.83
N PHE A 149 -18.02 -20.53 7.29
CA PHE A 149 -18.59 -19.44 6.49
C PHE A 149 -17.84 -19.19 5.19
N TYR A 150 -16.52 -19.32 5.19
CA TYR A 150 -15.65 -19.09 4.03
C TYR A 150 -15.32 -20.37 3.23
N LYS A 151 -16.03 -21.49 3.47
CA LYS A 151 -15.84 -22.71 2.68
C LYS A 151 -16.13 -22.43 1.19
N GLY A 152 -15.24 -22.88 0.31
CA GLY A 152 -15.36 -22.72 -1.14
C GLY A 152 -14.98 -21.33 -1.69
N ILE A 153 -14.51 -20.42 -0.84
CA ILE A 153 -13.99 -19.11 -1.26
C ILE A 153 -12.58 -19.29 -1.83
N HIS A 154 -12.27 -18.56 -2.89
CA HIS A 154 -10.91 -18.43 -3.40
C HIS A 154 -10.20 -17.29 -2.68
N TRP A 155 -9.04 -17.56 -2.11
CA TRP A 155 -8.25 -16.57 -1.40
C TRP A 155 -7.13 -16.05 -2.28
N HIS A 156 -6.98 -14.75 -2.32
CA HIS A 156 -5.85 -14.07 -2.93
C HIS A 156 -5.02 -13.44 -1.81
N VAL A 157 -3.83 -13.96 -1.55
CA VAL A 157 -2.88 -13.40 -0.58
C VAL A 157 -1.66 -12.82 -1.26
N SER A 158 -1.08 -11.78 -0.69
CA SER A 158 0.01 -11.03 -1.33
C SER A 158 1.40 -11.66 -1.16
N ASN A 159 1.57 -12.52 -0.17
CA ASN A 159 2.84 -13.19 0.13
C ASN A 159 2.66 -14.37 1.08
N GLU A 160 3.74 -15.13 1.31
CA GLU A 160 3.76 -16.31 2.18
C GLU A 160 3.46 -15.98 3.66
N ASN A 161 3.78 -14.79 4.14
CA ASN A 161 3.45 -14.41 5.51
C ASN A 161 1.94 -14.20 5.66
N GLU A 162 1.31 -13.52 4.72
CA GLU A 162 -0.14 -13.34 4.70
C GLU A 162 -0.86 -14.71 4.57
N LEU A 163 -0.27 -15.66 3.82
CA LEU A 163 -0.77 -17.03 3.74
C LEU A 163 -0.73 -17.72 5.11
N LYS A 164 0.37 -17.64 5.83
CA LYS A 164 0.49 -18.21 7.19
C LYS A 164 -0.50 -17.57 8.15
N GLU A 165 -0.67 -16.24 8.08
CA GLU A 165 -1.65 -15.52 8.87
C GLU A 165 -3.09 -15.95 8.54
N LEU A 166 -3.40 -16.19 7.26
CA LEU A 166 -4.69 -16.71 6.83
C LEU A 166 -4.97 -18.10 7.43
N TYR A 167 -4.03 -19.04 7.30
CA TYR A 167 -4.17 -20.40 7.84
C TYR A 167 -4.31 -20.43 9.37
N ASN A 168 -3.62 -19.52 10.07
CA ASN A 168 -3.71 -19.43 11.52
C ASN A 168 -5.08 -18.93 12.01
N ASN A 169 -5.84 -18.26 11.15
CA ASN A 169 -7.09 -17.61 11.55
C ASN A 169 -8.34 -18.24 10.92
N ILE A 170 -8.27 -18.78 9.70
CA ILE A 170 -9.41 -19.31 8.96
C ILE A 170 -9.21 -20.79 8.68
N LYS A 171 -10.24 -21.61 9.00
CA LYS A 171 -10.28 -23.05 8.73
C LYS A 171 -10.92 -23.35 7.36
N GLY A 172 -10.52 -24.48 6.76
CA GLY A 172 -11.09 -24.95 5.49
C GLY A 172 -10.76 -24.04 4.31
N VAL A 173 -9.51 -23.57 4.28
CA VAL A 173 -8.97 -22.76 3.17
C VAL A 173 -8.40 -23.74 2.14
N ASP A 174 -9.09 -23.89 0.99
CA ASP A 174 -8.75 -24.88 -0.02
C ASP A 174 -8.20 -24.26 -1.31
N ASN A 175 -8.72 -23.09 -1.69
CA ASN A 175 -8.35 -22.43 -2.95
C ASN A 175 -7.57 -21.15 -2.68
N ILE A 176 -6.31 -21.08 -3.11
CA ILE A 176 -5.41 -19.98 -2.81
C ILE A 176 -4.63 -19.59 -4.07
N SER A 177 -4.47 -18.28 -4.27
CA SER A 177 -3.48 -17.70 -5.16
C SER A 177 -2.58 -16.76 -4.38
N ILE A 178 -1.27 -16.94 -4.50
CA ILE A 178 -0.28 -16.03 -3.91
C ILE A 178 0.19 -15.10 -5.01
N LEU A 179 -0.29 -13.86 -4.99
CA LEU A 179 0.07 -12.84 -5.97
C LEU A 179 0.38 -11.53 -5.25
N PRO A 180 1.56 -10.94 -5.46
CA PRO A 180 1.92 -9.70 -4.78
C PRO A 180 1.04 -8.54 -5.21
N ASN A 181 0.92 -7.53 -4.36
CA ASN A 181 0.29 -6.29 -4.76
C ASN A 181 1.03 -5.68 -5.95
N LEU A 182 0.28 -5.07 -6.87
CA LEU A 182 0.87 -4.48 -8.07
C LEU A 182 1.34 -3.05 -7.81
N PRO A 183 2.57 -2.70 -8.21
CA PRO A 183 3.07 -1.36 -8.11
C PRO A 183 2.42 -0.44 -9.15
N ARG A 184 2.49 0.86 -8.90
CA ARG A 184 2.30 1.88 -9.92
C ARG A 184 3.52 1.90 -10.83
N ASP A 185 3.31 2.10 -12.10
CA ASP A 185 4.42 2.44 -13.00
C ASP A 185 4.91 3.85 -12.68
N VAL A 186 6.20 3.95 -12.40
CA VAL A 186 6.90 5.21 -12.13
C VAL A 186 8.08 5.30 -13.10
N ALA A 187 8.16 6.43 -13.80
CA ALA A 187 9.24 6.67 -14.75
C ALA A 187 10.60 6.60 -14.05
N PHE A 188 11.52 5.88 -14.63
CA PHE A 188 12.91 5.86 -14.18
C PHE A 188 13.59 7.21 -14.39
N PHE A 189 14.29 7.70 -13.37
CA PHE A 189 15.10 8.90 -13.46
C PHE A 189 16.58 8.56 -13.29
N LYS A 190 17.31 8.62 -14.39
CA LYS A 190 18.78 8.55 -14.31
C LYS A 190 19.27 9.77 -13.54
N LYS A 191 19.69 9.56 -12.30
CA LYS A 191 20.17 10.63 -11.44
C LYS A 191 21.70 10.64 -11.40
N VAL A 192 22.24 11.81 -11.62
CA VAL A 192 23.66 12.11 -11.36
C VAL A 192 23.72 12.77 -9.98
N LYS A 193 24.49 12.20 -9.06
CA LYS A 193 24.69 12.80 -7.75
C LYS A 193 25.41 14.13 -7.95
N GLN A 194 24.74 15.23 -7.61
CA GLN A 194 25.39 16.53 -7.61
C GLN A 194 26.42 16.56 -6.47
N LYS A 195 27.54 17.25 -6.67
CA LYS A 195 28.56 17.49 -5.63
C LYS A 195 28.07 18.42 -4.51
N GLU A 196 26.75 18.44 -4.27
CA GLU A 196 26.18 19.16 -3.14
C GLU A 196 26.64 18.46 -1.86
N ASN A 197 27.12 19.25 -0.91
CA ASN A 197 27.57 18.76 0.40
C ASN A 197 26.37 18.43 1.33
N GLU A 198 25.22 18.09 0.75
CA GLU A 198 23.95 17.83 1.43
C GLU A 198 23.38 16.47 1.00
N LEU A 199 22.89 15.67 1.97
CA LEU A 199 22.19 14.43 1.74
C LEU A 199 20.67 14.69 1.76
N LYS A 200 19.97 14.40 0.65
CA LYS A 200 18.53 14.62 0.50
C LYS A 200 17.76 13.33 0.73
N LEU A 201 17.04 13.25 1.84
CA LEU A 201 16.22 12.10 2.23
C LEU A 201 14.74 12.35 1.97
N VAL A 202 14.00 11.30 1.65
CA VAL A 202 12.56 11.34 1.50
C VAL A 202 11.90 10.12 2.15
N SER A 203 10.73 10.34 2.77
CA SER A 203 9.77 9.30 3.13
C SER A 203 8.40 9.68 2.57
N VAL A 204 7.69 8.71 2.00
CA VAL A 204 6.29 8.88 1.56
C VAL A 204 5.43 7.92 2.38
N CYS A 205 4.73 8.45 3.39
CA CYS A 205 3.96 7.63 4.32
C CYS A 205 2.95 8.45 5.10
N ARG A 206 1.94 7.79 5.68
CA ARG A 206 1.07 8.37 6.71
C ARG A 206 1.87 8.67 7.97
N VAL A 207 1.62 9.80 8.61
CA VAL A 207 2.28 10.15 9.87
C VAL A 207 1.53 9.48 11.03
N ASN A 208 2.04 8.33 11.48
CA ASN A 208 1.54 7.55 12.60
C ASN A 208 2.67 6.75 13.27
N GLU A 209 2.42 6.18 14.44
CA GLU A 209 3.42 5.42 15.21
C GLU A 209 3.99 4.21 14.47
N ILE A 210 3.21 3.55 13.59
CA ILE A 210 3.67 2.37 12.86
C ILE A 210 4.82 2.73 11.90
N LYS A 211 4.81 3.96 11.36
CA LYS A 211 5.87 4.43 10.45
C LYS A 211 7.14 4.84 11.18
N ASN A 212 7.08 4.99 12.50
CA ASN A 212 8.22 5.17 13.40
C ASN A 212 9.18 6.29 12.97
N LEU A 213 8.61 7.42 12.50
CA LEU A 213 9.39 8.59 12.07
C LEU A 213 10.27 9.17 13.19
N GLU A 214 9.88 8.93 14.46
CA GLU A 214 10.66 9.32 15.63
C GLU A 214 12.07 8.70 15.61
N PHE A 215 12.21 7.44 15.16
CA PHE A 215 13.51 6.79 15.01
C PHE A 215 14.42 7.56 14.04
N ILE A 216 13.87 7.95 12.87
CA ILE A 216 14.64 8.73 11.88
C ILE A 216 15.00 10.10 12.43
N LEU A 217 14.08 10.82 13.07
CA LEU A 217 14.36 12.13 13.64
C LEU A 217 15.47 12.07 14.69
N LYS A 218 15.41 11.09 15.60
CA LYS A 218 16.47 10.88 16.61
C LYS A 218 17.81 10.51 15.99
N LEU A 219 17.81 9.75 14.89
CA LEU A 219 19.00 9.42 14.12
C LEU A 219 19.62 10.66 13.48
N LEU A 220 18.79 11.50 12.83
CA LEU A 220 19.24 12.70 12.13
C LEU A 220 19.81 13.75 13.09
N LYS A 221 19.28 13.85 14.32
CA LYS A 221 19.78 14.76 15.34
C LYS A 221 21.27 14.54 15.67
N ASP A 222 21.74 13.29 15.56
CA ASP A 222 23.11 12.89 15.86
C ASP A 222 24.04 12.92 14.62
N LEU A 223 23.58 13.44 13.48
CA LEU A 223 24.37 13.55 12.27
C LEU A 223 25.17 14.85 12.18
N SER A 224 26.43 14.73 11.81
CA SER A 224 27.34 15.88 11.61
C SER A 224 27.35 16.42 10.18
N ILE A 225 26.71 15.75 9.21
CA ILE A 225 26.61 16.17 7.82
C ILE A 225 25.39 17.02 7.58
N LYS A 226 25.43 17.86 6.54
CA LYS A 226 24.25 18.61 6.09
C LYS A 226 23.23 17.63 5.48
N CYS A 227 21.99 17.68 5.96
CA CYS A 227 20.96 16.75 5.55
C CYS A 227 19.60 17.45 5.49
N SER A 228 18.86 17.24 4.42
CA SER A 228 17.43 17.57 4.32
C SER A 228 16.58 16.30 4.33
N TYR A 229 15.51 16.32 5.10
CA TYR A 229 14.57 15.20 5.17
C TYR A 229 13.14 15.67 4.95
N LYS A 230 12.52 15.14 3.91
CA LYS A 230 11.16 15.46 3.53
C LYS A 230 10.23 14.29 3.83
N VAL A 231 9.18 14.54 4.61
CA VAL A 231 8.12 13.58 4.94
C VAL A 231 6.86 13.98 4.18
N ILE A 232 6.45 13.14 3.24
CA ILE A 232 5.28 13.37 2.38
C ILE A 232 4.15 12.43 2.81
N GLY A 233 3.00 12.99 3.20
CA GLY A 233 1.82 12.21 3.54
C GLY A 233 0.95 12.90 4.57
N PHE A 234 -0.29 12.42 4.70
CA PHE A 234 -1.20 13.05 5.62
C PHE A 234 -0.94 12.63 7.09
N ILE A 235 -1.30 13.51 7.99
CA ILE A 235 -1.20 13.29 9.43
C ILE A 235 -2.43 12.45 9.83
N GLU A 236 -2.18 11.19 10.19
CA GLU A 236 -3.22 10.27 10.67
C GLU A 236 -3.37 10.33 12.19
N ASP A 237 -2.28 10.61 12.91
CA ASP A 237 -2.21 10.71 14.36
C ASP A 237 -1.62 12.07 14.76
N GLU A 238 -2.49 12.99 15.18
CA GLU A 238 -2.10 14.34 15.60
C GLU A 238 -1.24 14.33 16.87
N ASN A 239 -1.47 13.42 17.81
CA ASN A 239 -0.68 13.34 19.04
C ASN A 239 0.75 12.92 18.71
N TYR A 240 0.90 11.91 17.87
CA TYR A 240 2.19 11.49 17.38
C TYR A 240 2.91 12.60 16.61
N TYR A 241 2.20 13.29 15.72
CA TYR A 241 2.74 14.41 14.97
C TYR A 241 3.22 15.55 15.88
N ASN A 242 2.45 15.90 16.91
CA ASN A 242 2.86 16.92 17.89
C ASN A 242 4.17 16.53 18.62
N LYS A 243 4.33 15.25 18.96
CA LYS A 243 5.59 14.73 19.50
C LYS A 243 6.76 14.89 18.50
N LEU A 244 6.54 14.61 17.22
CA LEU A 244 7.56 14.80 16.17
C LEU A 244 7.93 16.28 16.00
N LYS A 245 6.97 17.21 16.05
CA LYS A 245 7.25 18.66 15.97
C LYS A 245 8.20 19.13 17.06
N LEU A 246 8.07 18.63 18.29
CA LEU A 246 9.00 18.96 19.39
C LEU A 246 10.43 18.49 19.10
N LEU A 247 10.58 17.32 18.48
CA LEU A 247 11.89 16.84 18.04
C LEU A 247 12.47 17.73 16.94
N VAL A 248 11.65 18.12 15.95
CA VAL A 248 12.10 19.01 14.87
C VAL A 248 12.60 20.35 15.40
N GLN A 249 11.92 20.95 16.39
CA GLN A 249 12.37 22.20 17.02
C GLN A 249 13.74 22.10 17.69
N SER A 250 14.18 20.89 18.04
CA SER A 250 15.47 20.64 18.68
C SER A 250 16.57 20.15 17.73
N MET A 251 16.35 20.26 16.40
CA MET A 251 17.34 19.86 15.40
C MET A 251 18.48 20.86 15.30
N PRO A 252 19.72 20.38 15.05
CA PRO A 252 20.84 21.26 14.78
C PRO A 252 20.69 21.93 13.39
N GLU A 253 21.37 23.05 13.18
CA GLU A 253 21.26 23.88 11.96
C GLU A 253 21.60 23.16 10.64
N ASN A 254 22.43 22.11 10.72
CA ASN A 254 22.79 21.31 9.57
C ASN A 254 21.68 20.31 9.13
N ILE A 255 20.58 20.20 9.89
CA ILE A 255 19.46 19.29 9.61
C ILE A 255 18.20 20.10 9.31
N ASN A 256 17.69 19.96 8.09
CA ASN A 256 16.42 20.57 7.69
C ASN A 256 15.32 19.50 7.53
N ILE A 257 14.16 19.68 8.19
CA ILE A 257 13.05 18.72 8.14
C ILE A 257 11.78 19.42 7.72
N GLU A 258 11.12 18.82 6.71
CA GLU A 258 9.88 19.31 6.15
C GLU A 258 8.78 18.23 6.18
N PHE A 259 7.63 18.53 6.78
CA PHE A 259 6.40 17.76 6.65
C PHE A 259 5.47 18.47 5.67
N THR A 260 5.31 17.91 4.47
CA THR A 260 4.58 18.57 3.37
C THR A 260 3.07 18.40 3.45
N GLY A 261 2.59 17.45 4.27
CA GLY A 261 1.24 16.96 4.13
C GLY A 261 1.07 16.11 2.86
N LEU A 262 -0.17 15.96 2.41
CA LEU A 262 -0.49 15.18 1.22
C LEU A 262 -0.12 15.95 -0.06
N LEU A 263 0.58 15.29 -0.98
CA LEU A 263 0.92 15.84 -2.29
C LEU A 263 0.29 15.01 -3.42
N PRO A 264 -0.03 15.63 -4.57
CA PRO A 264 -0.41 14.93 -5.78
C PRO A 264 0.69 13.94 -6.24
N LYS A 265 0.30 12.83 -6.88
CA LYS A 265 1.25 11.79 -7.32
C LYS A 265 2.38 12.34 -8.19
N ILE A 266 2.09 13.25 -9.11
CA ILE A 266 3.11 13.87 -9.98
C ILE A 266 4.13 14.69 -9.18
N THR A 267 3.70 15.32 -8.10
CA THR A 267 4.59 16.05 -7.19
C THR A 267 5.45 15.08 -6.39
N ILE A 268 4.87 13.96 -5.92
CA ILE A 268 5.63 12.90 -5.25
C ILE A 268 6.73 12.37 -6.16
N ASP A 269 6.45 12.10 -7.44
CA ASP A 269 7.44 11.66 -8.42
C ASP A 269 8.58 12.68 -8.60
N SER A 270 8.22 13.98 -8.62
CA SER A 270 9.20 15.07 -8.66
C SER A 270 10.06 15.12 -7.39
N GLU A 271 9.49 14.89 -6.22
CA GLU A 271 10.25 14.86 -4.96
C GLU A 271 11.16 13.62 -4.86
N LEU A 272 10.69 12.45 -5.32
CA LEU A 272 11.54 11.26 -5.44
C LEU A 272 12.74 11.53 -6.35
N LYS A 273 12.55 12.19 -7.48
CA LYS A 273 13.64 12.56 -8.39
C LYS A 273 14.70 13.44 -7.73
N LYS A 274 14.32 14.32 -6.80
CA LYS A 274 15.25 15.20 -6.06
C LYS A 274 16.00 14.46 -4.95
N ALA A 275 15.40 13.42 -4.37
CA ALA A 275 15.96 12.70 -3.23
C ALA A 275 17.17 11.86 -3.63
N ASP A 276 18.16 11.73 -2.73
CA ASP A 276 19.30 10.83 -2.87
C ASP A 276 19.00 9.45 -2.30
N LEU A 277 18.10 9.38 -1.32
CA LEU A 277 17.78 8.15 -0.63
C LEU A 277 16.34 8.20 -0.10
N PHE A 278 15.59 7.15 -0.33
CA PHE A 278 14.34 6.92 0.37
C PHE A 278 14.61 6.22 1.70
N ILE A 279 14.01 6.70 2.79
CA ILE A 279 14.21 6.10 4.11
C ILE A 279 12.88 5.69 4.75
N SER A 280 12.85 4.48 5.36
CA SER A 280 11.68 3.99 6.09
C SER A 280 12.10 3.17 7.31
N SER A 281 11.64 3.59 8.48
CA SER A 281 11.81 2.91 9.77
C SER A 281 10.55 2.19 10.24
N SER A 282 9.66 1.82 9.33
CA SER A 282 8.36 1.22 9.64
C SER A 282 8.50 0.00 10.56
N LEU A 283 7.63 -0.10 11.56
CA LEU A 283 7.54 -1.26 12.47
C LEU A 283 6.75 -2.42 11.88
N ASN A 284 6.04 -2.19 10.79
CA ASN A 284 5.31 -3.21 10.05
C ASN A 284 4.95 -2.68 8.67
N GLU A 285 5.33 -3.40 7.63
CA GLU A 285 5.00 -3.09 6.24
C GLU A 285 4.66 -4.38 5.49
N ASN A 286 3.45 -4.45 4.95
CA ASN A 286 3.05 -5.64 4.19
C ASN A 286 3.59 -5.63 2.74
N TYR A 287 3.60 -4.46 2.10
CA TYR A 287 4.13 -4.31 0.74
C TYR A 287 5.04 -3.09 0.61
N GLY A 288 4.59 -1.93 1.07
CA GLY A 288 5.36 -0.68 0.99
C GLY A 288 5.35 -0.07 -0.41
N HIS A 289 4.17 0.34 -0.90
CA HIS A 289 4.04 0.97 -2.23
C HIS A 289 5.05 2.09 -2.47
N SER A 290 5.31 2.94 -1.47
CA SER A 290 6.27 4.04 -1.59
C SER A 290 7.72 3.58 -1.68
N ILE A 291 8.08 2.47 -1.04
CA ILE A 291 9.40 1.84 -1.20
C ILE A 291 9.57 1.38 -2.64
N VAL A 292 8.55 0.70 -3.16
CA VAL A 292 8.52 0.17 -4.53
C VAL A 292 8.54 1.29 -5.58
N GLU A 293 7.76 2.35 -5.36
CA GLU A 293 7.75 3.54 -6.24
C GLU A 293 9.13 4.24 -6.25
N SER A 294 9.82 4.26 -5.11
CA SER A 294 11.19 4.76 -5.02
C SER A 294 12.18 3.93 -5.85
N LEU A 295 12.13 2.60 -5.70
CA LEU A 295 12.95 1.68 -6.49
C LEU A 295 12.68 1.80 -7.99
N ALA A 296 11.41 1.91 -8.39
CA ALA A 296 11.00 2.12 -9.78
C ALA A 296 11.58 3.43 -10.35
N ALA A 297 11.57 4.49 -9.56
CA ALA A 297 12.16 5.78 -9.90
C ALA A 297 13.70 5.77 -9.99
N GLY A 298 14.34 4.70 -9.51
CA GLY A 298 15.80 4.59 -9.43
C GLY A 298 16.39 5.22 -8.18
N VAL A 299 15.57 5.49 -7.16
CA VAL A 299 16.05 6.02 -5.88
C VAL A 299 16.34 4.87 -4.93
N PRO A 300 17.59 4.69 -4.47
CA PRO A 300 17.92 3.63 -3.53
C PRO A 300 17.18 3.79 -2.21
N VAL A 301 17.02 2.68 -1.47
CA VAL A 301 16.22 2.67 -0.25
C VAL A 301 17.04 2.23 0.98
N LEU A 302 16.76 2.86 2.13
CA LEU A 302 17.24 2.42 3.44
C LEU A 302 16.02 2.10 4.30
N ILE A 303 15.75 0.83 4.54
CA ILE A 303 14.52 0.37 5.16
C ILE A 303 14.76 -0.53 6.37
N SER A 304 13.79 -0.57 7.28
CA SER A 304 13.80 -1.51 8.39
C SER A 304 13.61 -2.96 7.92
N ASP A 305 14.08 -3.91 8.72
CA ASP A 305 13.88 -5.35 8.50
C ASP A 305 12.41 -5.81 8.72
N HIS A 306 11.53 -4.91 9.14
CA HIS A 306 10.08 -5.10 9.16
C HIS A 306 9.40 -4.84 7.80
N CYS A 307 10.16 -4.43 6.79
CA CYS A 307 9.70 -4.31 5.40
C CYS A 307 10.01 -5.60 4.64
N PRO A 308 9.15 -6.00 3.65
CA PRO A 308 9.25 -7.33 3.03
C PRO A 308 10.36 -7.49 1.99
N TRP A 309 11.01 -6.41 1.56
CA TRP A 309 11.95 -6.40 0.44
C TRP A 309 13.35 -6.87 0.84
N MET A 310 13.76 -8.04 0.34
CA MET A 310 15.06 -8.69 0.65
C MET A 310 16.01 -8.60 -0.56
N GLY A 311 17.32 -8.80 -0.34
CA GLY A 311 18.32 -8.81 -1.42
C GLY A 311 18.60 -7.45 -2.06
N LEU A 312 18.30 -6.35 -1.37
CA LEU A 312 18.54 -4.98 -1.84
C LEU A 312 20.03 -4.68 -1.99
N GLU A 313 20.85 -5.17 -1.05
CA GLU A 313 22.31 -4.99 -1.05
C GLU A 313 22.95 -5.64 -2.26
N ASP A 314 22.61 -6.90 -2.55
CA ASP A 314 23.14 -7.68 -3.65
C ASP A 314 22.86 -7.04 -5.02
N SER A 315 21.76 -6.31 -5.10
CA SER A 315 21.31 -5.60 -6.30
C SER A 315 21.80 -4.16 -6.38
N ASN A 316 22.54 -3.66 -5.40
CA ASN A 316 22.83 -2.23 -5.21
C ASN A 316 21.55 -1.36 -5.24
N ALA A 317 20.46 -1.85 -4.67
CA ALA A 317 19.18 -1.15 -4.62
C ALA A 317 18.95 -0.41 -3.28
N GLY A 318 19.82 -0.65 -2.29
CA GLY A 318 19.74 -0.07 -0.97
C GLY A 318 20.09 -1.05 0.14
N PHE A 319 19.53 -0.81 1.34
CA PHE A 319 19.82 -1.61 2.52
C PHE A 319 18.55 -1.91 3.31
N ARG A 320 18.45 -3.15 3.81
CA ARG A 320 17.41 -3.58 4.75
C ARG A 320 18.06 -3.96 6.07
N LEU A 321 17.81 -3.19 7.13
CA LEU A 321 18.54 -3.27 8.40
C LEU A 321 17.58 -3.38 9.60
N PRO A 322 18.00 -4.04 10.69
CA PRO A 322 17.31 -3.92 11.96
C PRO A 322 17.31 -2.46 12.41
N LEU A 323 16.33 -2.07 13.24
CA LEU A 323 16.17 -0.71 13.75
C LEU A 323 17.27 -0.37 14.78
N ASP A 324 18.48 -0.27 14.27
CA ASP A 324 19.69 0.14 15.01
C ASP A 324 20.19 1.49 14.45
N ARG A 325 20.24 2.51 15.30
CA ARG A 325 20.64 3.87 14.89
C ARG A 325 22.06 3.92 14.35
N ASN A 326 23.00 3.14 14.88
CA ASN A 326 24.39 3.14 14.42
C ASN A 326 24.51 2.57 13.02
N LYS A 327 23.81 1.45 12.74
CA LYS A 327 23.77 0.84 11.41
C LYS A 327 23.13 1.75 10.37
N PHE A 328 22.01 2.40 10.71
CA PHE A 328 21.37 3.37 9.83
C PHE A 328 22.28 4.59 9.60
N LYS A 329 22.92 5.13 10.65
CA LYS A 329 23.87 6.24 10.55
C LYS A 329 25.04 5.93 9.62
N GLU A 330 25.63 4.73 9.76
CA GLU A 330 26.69 4.25 8.87
C GLU A 330 26.27 4.32 7.42
N LYS A 331 25.04 3.85 7.08
CA LYS A 331 24.55 3.86 5.69
C LYS A 331 24.19 5.26 5.21
N LEU A 332 23.69 6.16 6.06
CA LEU A 332 23.51 7.56 5.69
C LEU A 332 24.85 8.22 5.35
N LEU A 333 25.88 8.01 6.15
CA LEU A 333 27.24 8.51 5.86
C LEU A 333 27.81 7.90 4.57
N PHE A 334 27.58 6.61 4.34
CA PHE A 334 27.98 5.94 3.11
C PHE A 334 27.34 6.58 1.87
N PHE A 335 26.02 6.85 1.89
CA PHE A 335 25.34 7.55 0.78
C PHE A 335 25.82 9.00 0.63
N HIS A 336 26.12 9.68 1.73
CA HIS A 336 26.65 11.04 1.68
C HIS A 336 28.02 11.11 0.99
N THR A 337 28.93 10.18 1.29
CA THR A 337 30.31 10.16 0.79
C THR A 337 30.47 9.46 -0.56
N MET A 338 29.39 8.90 -1.13
CA MET A 338 29.46 8.20 -2.41
C MET A 338 29.98 9.09 -3.53
N THR A 339 30.85 8.53 -4.36
CA THR A 339 31.19 9.11 -5.66
C THR A 339 29.99 9.05 -6.61
N GLU A 340 30.00 9.90 -7.63
CA GLU A 340 28.97 9.90 -8.69
C GLU A 340 28.84 8.52 -9.35
N LEU A 341 29.97 7.88 -9.66
CA LEU A 341 29.98 6.55 -10.27
C LEU A 341 29.33 5.48 -9.37
N LEU A 342 29.62 5.51 -8.08
CA LEU A 342 29.04 4.56 -7.13
C LEU A 342 27.54 4.82 -6.96
N TYR A 343 27.12 6.08 -6.85
CA TYR A 343 25.71 6.44 -6.78
C TYR A 343 24.94 5.98 -8.03
N SER A 344 25.53 6.15 -9.22
CA SER A 344 24.94 5.68 -10.48
C SER A 344 24.68 4.16 -10.47
N LYS A 345 25.57 3.36 -9.84
CA LYS A 345 25.33 1.92 -9.67
C LYS A 345 24.10 1.65 -8.79
N TYR A 346 23.91 2.41 -7.70
CA TYR A 346 22.74 2.28 -6.84
C TYR A 346 21.46 2.76 -7.52
N ASN A 347 21.53 3.82 -8.30
CA ASN A 347 20.40 4.32 -9.09
C ASN A 347 19.92 3.27 -10.12
N LEU A 348 20.86 2.70 -10.89
CA LEU A 348 20.57 1.62 -11.84
C LEU A 348 20.16 0.32 -11.14
N GLY A 349 20.81 -0.02 -10.03
CA GLY A 349 20.49 -1.19 -9.21
C GLY A 349 19.07 -1.16 -8.66
N SER A 350 18.62 0.01 -8.20
CA SER A 350 17.23 0.21 -7.74
C SER A 350 16.21 -0.09 -8.84
N ARG A 351 16.42 0.46 -10.04
CA ARG A 351 15.57 0.19 -11.19
C ARG A 351 15.63 -1.28 -11.62
N SER A 352 16.82 -1.87 -11.72
CA SER A 352 17.01 -3.27 -12.07
C SER A 352 16.34 -4.22 -11.09
N TYR A 353 16.42 -3.92 -9.78
CA TYR A 353 15.70 -4.68 -8.75
C TYR A 353 14.19 -4.62 -8.95
N PHE A 354 13.65 -3.42 -9.19
CA PHE A 354 12.24 -3.24 -9.49
C PHE A 354 11.82 -4.04 -10.72
N ASP A 355 12.52 -3.91 -11.85
CA ASP A 355 12.19 -4.58 -13.11
C ASP A 355 12.22 -6.09 -12.97
N LYS A 356 13.19 -6.63 -12.21
CA LYS A 356 13.38 -8.08 -12.06
C LYS A 356 12.42 -8.74 -11.07
N PHE A 357 12.07 -8.07 -9.98
CA PHE A 357 11.37 -8.72 -8.85
C PHE A 357 10.00 -8.13 -8.53
N ILE A 358 9.67 -6.95 -9.04
CA ILE A 358 8.50 -6.20 -8.57
C ILE A 358 7.56 -5.79 -9.72
N SER A 359 8.09 -5.52 -10.90
CA SER A 359 7.33 -5.00 -12.04
C SER A 359 5.99 -5.72 -12.24
N SER A 360 4.96 -4.96 -12.52
CA SER A 360 3.60 -5.48 -12.74
C SER A 360 3.53 -6.48 -13.88
N GLU A 361 4.33 -6.30 -14.93
CA GLU A 361 4.34 -7.17 -16.11
C GLU A 361 4.70 -8.61 -15.78
N ILE A 362 5.56 -8.84 -14.78
CA ILE A 362 5.94 -10.19 -14.33
C ILE A 362 4.73 -10.97 -13.83
N HIS A 363 3.76 -10.27 -13.26
CA HIS A 363 2.60 -10.87 -12.60
C HIS A 363 1.32 -10.82 -13.44
N LYS A 364 1.32 -10.14 -14.60
CA LYS A 364 0.14 -9.89 -15.43
C LYS A 364 -0.63 -11.16 -15.76
N ASN A 365 0.05 -12.18 -16.29
CA ASN A 365 -0.59 -13.44 -16.66
C ASN A 365 -1.19 -14.18 -15.46
N ASN A 366 -0.55 -14.13 -14.30
CA ASN A 366 -1.06 -14.75 -13.09
C ASN A 366 -2.33 -14.06 -12.60
N TYR A 367 -2.42 -12.74 -12.72
CA TYR A 367 -3.63 -11.98 -12.40
C TYR A 367 -4.74 -12.22 -13.41
N ILE A 368 -4.44 -12.34 -14.73
CA ILE A 368 -5.42 -12.76 -15.73
C ILE A 368 -5.99 -14.14 -15.35
N ASN A 369 -5.14 -15.10 -15.00
CA ASN A 369 -5.56 -16.44 -14.60
C ASN A 369 -6.44 -16.43 -13.33
N LEU A 370 -6.14 -15.58 -12.35
CA LEU A 370 -6.95 -15.41 -11.14
C LEU A 370 -8.40 -15.04 -11.48
N PHE A 371 -8.60 -14.21 -12.49
CA PHE A 371 -9.94 -13.75 -12.88
C PHE A 371 -10.57 -14.54 -14.02
N SER A 372 -9.81 -15.31 -14.81
CA SER A 372 -10.33 -16.08 -15.94
C SER A 372 -10.78 -17.49 -15.54
N ASN A 373 -10.10 -18.14 -14.62
CA ASN A 373 -10.39 -19.50 -14.12
C ASN A 373 -11.35 -19.48 -12.92
#